data_8042d0744481c066722caa89b50e1fab
#
_entry.id   8042d0744481c066722caa89b50e1fab
#
_cell.length_a   1.000
_cell.length_b   1.000
_cell.length_c   1.000
_cell.angle_alpha   90.00
_cell.angle_beta   90.00
_cell.angle_gamma   90.00
#
_symmetry.space_group_name_H-M   'P 1'
#
loop_
_entity.id
_entity.type
_entity.pdbx_description
1 polymer ?
#
loop_
_entity_poly.entity_id
_entity_poly.type
_entity_poly.pdbx_seq_one_letter_code
_entity_poly.pdbx_strand_id
1 'polypeptide(L)'
;MNANANAHGLDGKMVEPDWPPLTLPEVRALLIRYPGFSEPVEILSVSPRPFSAASVVRIPGGRVFIKRHHRIVRDMEGLLEEHRFMAHLLAREAPVPRVHAASSGETAIEAGEWTYEVHDAPEGVDLYGDALSWMPFRTLAHARSAGQALARLHLASEGYSATRRKARPLVASFTIFAGGNPAYEMGSYLAARPELSGSSVVRNCCDEALELLGPYHAELQPLLPALHPLWTHNDLHASNLLWSDDRGDARATAVIDFGLADRTNAVHDIAHAIERNIVEWLALGQESGIRELGSGDLMCSLGDVPVHLDHLIAMLDGYESVRRLTVEERVALAPMTALCHAEFALSETDYFLSVLHSQQKAAMACDGWLVGHARWFRGAGGGLLDALRAWAAEREQKPRGDWRP
;
A
#
# COMPACT_ATOMS: atom_id res chain seq x y z
N MET A 1 -13.67 -8.56 -29.04
CA MET A 1 -13.26 -7.35 -28.35
C MET A 1 -12.42 -7.82 -27.16
N ASN A 2 -11.09 -7.75 -27.29
CA ASN A 2 -10.19 -8.12 -26.21
C ASN A 2 -10.29 -7.03 -25.13
N ALA A 3 -11.03 -7.32 -24.07
CA ALA A 3 -10.93 -6.54 -22.84
C ALA A 3 -9.47 -6.66 -22.36
N ASN A 4 -8.74 -5.55 -22.31
CA ASN A 4 -7.39 -5.50 -21.79
C ASN A 4 -7.35 -6.12 -20.38
N ALA A 5 -6.75 -7.30 -20.31
CA ALA A 5 -6.51 -7.97 -19.05
C ALA A 5 -5.28 -7.30 -18.41
N ASN A 6 -5.48 -6.14 -17.79
CA ASN A 6 -4.43 -5.42 -17.13
C ASN A 6 -4.72 -5.37 -15.62
N ALA A 7 -3.81 -5.91 -14.82
CA ALA A 7 -3.82 -5.78 -13.38
C ALA A 7 -2.73 -4.76 -13.01
N HIS A 8 -3.09 -3.69 -12.34
CA HIS A 8 -2.19 -2.67 -11.81
C HIS A 8 -1.24 -1.98 -12.82
N GLY A 9 -1.58 -1.92 -14.11
CA GLY A 9 -0.72 -1.24 -15.08
C GLY A 9 0.55 -1.99 -15.45
N LEU A 10 0.53 -3.33 -15.40
CA LEU A 10 1.64 -4.18 -15.86
C LEU A 10 2.08 -3.89 -17.30
N ASP A 11 1.24 -3.25 -18.09
CA ASP A 11 1.56 -2.78 -19.45
C ASP A 11 2.04 -1.32 -19.50
N GLY A 12 2.35 -0.71 -18.35
CA GLY A 12 2.78 0.68 -18.23
C GLY A 12 1.66 1.71 -18.42
N LYS A 13 0.39 1.29 -18.49
CA LYS A 13 -0.76 2.18 -18.61
C LYS A 13 -1.58 2.22 -17.33
N MET A 14 -2.21 3.36 -17.06
CA MET A 14 -3.19 3.46 -15.99
C MET A 14 -4.35 2.50 -16.25
N VAL A 15 -4.73 1.73 -15.24
CA VAL A 15 -5.90 0.85 -15.30
C VAL A 15 -7.15 1.70 -15.22
N GLU A 16 -8.15 1.41 -16.07
CA GLU A 16 -9.45 2.06 -15.95
C GLU A 16 -10.08 1.75 -14.60
N PRO A 17 -10.73 2.74 -13.96
CA PRO A 17 -11.45 2.53 -12.70
C PRO A 17 -12.50 1.43 -12.82
N ASP A 18 -12.53 0.51 -11.86
CA ASP A 18 -13.52 -0.58 -11.81
C ASP A 18 -14.93 -0.08 -11.48
N TRP A 19 -15.05 1.14 -10.98
CA TRP A 19 -16.30 1.74 -10.51
C TRP A 19 -16.59 3.07 -11.21
N PRO A 20 -17.86 3.35 -11.53
CA PRO A 20 -18.25 4.61 -12.17
C PRO A 20 -17.86 5.81 -11.28
N PRO A 21 -17.49 6.95 -11.85
CA PRO A 21 -17.12 8.14 -11.09
C PRO A 21 -18.30 8.66 -10.25
N LEU A 22 -17.98 9.41 -9.19
CA LEU A 22 -18.98 10.15 -8.42
C LEU A 22 -19.69 11.18 -9.29
N THR A 23 -21.02 11.27 -9.18
CA THR A 23 -21.82 12.25 -9.86
C THR A 23 -22.16 13.43 -8.96
N LEU A 24 -22.38 14.62 -9.55
CA LEU A 24 -22.76 15.81 -8.78
C LEU A 24 -24.07 15.64 -7.99
N PRO A 25 -25.15 15.02 -8.51
CA PRO A 25 -26.33 14.71 -7.71
C PRO A 25 -26.05 13.81 -6.51
N GLU A 26 -25.19 12.79 -6.68
CA GLU A 26 -24.78 11.88 -5.64
C GLU A 26 -23.98 12.61 -4.54
N VAL A 27 -23.00 13.43 -4.93
CA VAL A 27 -22.21 14.27 -4.01
C VAL A 27 -23.10 15.20 -3.20
N ARG A 28 -24.07 15.86 -3.82
CA ARG A 28 -25.04 16.73 -3.14
C ARG A 28 -25.89 15.96 -2.13
N ALA A 29 -26.43 14.83 -2.53
CA ALA A 29 -27.23 13.97 -1.66
C ALA A 29 -26.43 13.44 -0.44
N LEU A 30 -25.13 13.18 -0.64
CA LEU A 30 -24.23 12.80 0.43
C LEU A 30 -23.97 13.97 1.39
N LEU A 31 -23.53 15.13 0.86
CA LEU A 31 -23.07 16.26 1.68
C LEU A 31 -24.17 16.89 2.53
N ILE A 32 -25.44 16.80 2.14
CA ILE A 32 -26.58 17.17 2.97
C ILE A 32 -26.58 16.46 4.34
N ARG A 33 -25.99 15.29 4.42
CA ARG A 33 -25.90 14.50 5.67
C ARG A 33 -24.81 14.99 6.61
N TYR A 34 -23.95 15.91 6.17
CA TYR A 34 -22.84 16.44 6.97
C TYR A 34 -23.13 17.88 7.45
N PRO A 35 -22.95 18.18 8.74
CA PRO A 35 -23.20 19.53 9.25
C PRO A 35 -22.18 20.52 8.66
N GLY A 36 -22.67 21.70 8.27
CA GLY A 36 -21.82 22.79 7.77
C GLY A 36 -21.48 22.70 6.28
N PHE A 37 -21.85 21.64 5.59
CA PHE A 37 -21.72 21.59 4.13
C PHE A 37 -23.02 22.07 3.47
N SER A 38 -22.88 23.02 2.53
CA SER A 38 -23.99 23.64 1.81
C SER A 38 -23.64 23.86 0.35
N GLU A 39 -24.64 24.15 -0.46
CA GLU A 39 -24.47 24.57 -1.86
C GLU A 39 -23.83 25.96 -1.97
N PRO A 40 -23.08 26.25 -3.03
CA PRO A 40 -22.85 25.40 -4.20
C PRO A 40 -21.70 24.37 -3.97
N VAL A 41 -21.77 23.24 -4.67
CA VAL A 41 -20.71 22.24 -4.74
C VAL A 41 -20.28 21.99 -6.18
N GLU A 42 -18.99 21.73 -6.38
CA GLU A 42 -18.38 21.47 -7.69
C GLU A 42 -17.35 20.34 -7.56
N ILE A 43 -17.40 19.36 -8.45
CA ILE A 43 -16.35 18.33 -8.55
C ILE A 43 -15.15 18.94 -9.27
N LEU A 44 -14.01 19.06 -8.57
CA LEU A 44 -12.78 19.66 -9.10
C LEU A 44 -11.90 18.65 -9.81
N SER A 45 -11.82 17.42 -9.28
CA SER A 45 -11.05 16.34 -9.87
C SER A 45 -11.64 14.99 -9.50
N VAL A 46 -11.36 13.99 -10.34
CA VAL A 46 -11.73 12.59 -10.13
C VAL A 46 -10.43 11.78 -10.02
N SER A 47 -10.35 10.92 -9.04
CA SER A 47 -9.21 10.02 -8.89
C SER A 47 -9.20 8.98 -10.01
N PRO A 48 -8.05 8.73 -10.64
CA PRO A 48 -7.93 7.69 -11.66
C PRO A 48 -7.70 6.28 -11.07
N ARG A 49 -7.72 6.13 -9.74
CA ARG A 49 -7.39 4.85 -9.09
C ARG A 49 -8.53 3.84 -9.22
N PRO A 50 -8.21 2.51 -9.45
CA PRO A 50 -9.22 1.54 -9.87
C PRO A 50 -10.20 1.11 -8.76
N PHE A 51 -9.75 0.96 -7.52
CA PHE A 51 -10.50 0.21 -6.50
C PHE A 51 -11.61 0.97 -5.78
N SER A 52 -11.70 2.29 -6.00
CA SER A 52 -12.72 3.15 -5.41
C SER A 52 -13.02 4.34 -6.32
N ALA A 53 -14.19 4.93 -6.20
CA ALA A 53 -14.47 6.20 -6.83
C ALA A 53 -14.19 7.34 -5.84
N ALA A 54 -13.29 8.25 -6.20
CA ALA A 54 -12.94 9.36 -5.33
C ALA A 54 -12.85 10.67 -6.09
N SER A 55 -13.14 11.78 -5.41
CA SER A 55 -13.15 13.13 -6.00
C SER A 55 -12.79 14.19 -4.97
N VAL A 56 -12.08 15.20 -5.42
CA VAL A 56 -11.96 16.46 -4.68
C VAL A 56 -13.16 17.34 -5.06
N VAL A 57 -13.86 17.82 -4.06
CA VAL A 57 -15.08 18.61 -4.21
C VAL A 57 -14.90 19.98 -3.56
N ARG A 58 -15.21 21.05 -4.29
CA ARG A 58 -15.30 22.41 -3.77
C ARG A 58 -16.62 22.57 -3.02
N ILE A 59 -16.53 23.14 -1.83
CA ILE A 59 -17.65 23.52 -0.98
C ILE A 59 -17.48 24.98 -0.55
N PRO A 60 -18.51 25.66 -0.06
CA PRO A 60 -18.33 26.95 0.58
C PRO A 60 -17.33 26.87 1.74
N GLY A 61 -16.28 27.70 1.66
CA GLY A 61 -15.24 27.76 2.68
C GLY A 61 -14.04 26.81 2.45
N GLY A 62 -14.03 25.97 1.40
CA GLY A 62 -12.86 25.12 1.17
C GLY A 62 -13.07 23.97 0.17
N ARG A 63 -12.39 22.88 0.46
CA ARG A 63 -12.43 21.65 -0.34
C ARG A 63 -12.53 20.45 0.60
N VAL A 64 -13.21 19.41 0.12
CA VAL A 64 -13.27 18.10 0.76
C VAL A 64 -12.89 17.02 -0.25
N PHE A 65 -12.40 15.90 0.25
CA PHE A 65 -12.18 14.70 -0.52
C PHE A 65 -13.28 13.71 -0.17
N ILE A 66 -13.96 13.19 -1.17
CA ILE A 66 -15.03 12.20 -1.03
C ILE A 66 -14.56 10.91 -1.67
N LYS A 67 -14.69 9.81 -0.95
CA LYS A 67 -14.37 8.48 -1.45
C LYS A 67 -15.58 7.55 -1.27
N ARG A 68 -15.88 6.79 -2.30
CA ARG A 68 -16.96 5.80 -2.33
C ARG A 68 -16.37 4.43 -2.62
N HIS A 69 -16.74 3.46 -1.82
CA HIS A 69 -16.35 2.07 -1.98
C HIS A 69 -17.59 1.19 -2.23
N HIS A 70 -17.42 0.12 -2.97
CA HIS A 70 -18.42 -0.94 -2.94
C HIS A 70 -18.36 -1.64 -1.57
N ARG A 71 -19.50 -1.87 -0.93
CA ARG A 71 -19.57 -2.40 0.46
C ARG A 71 -18.91 -3.78 0.65
N ILE A 72 -18.76 -4.58 -0.43
CA ILE A 72 -18.02 -5.84 -0.38
C ILE A 72 -16.53 -5.59 -0.13
N VAL A 73 -15.99 -4.49 -0.65
CA VAL A 73 -14.57 -4.10 -0.46
C VAL A 73 -14.37 -3.41 0.88
N ARG A 74 -15.25 -2.44 1.19
CA ARG A 74 -15.23 -1.66 2.44
C ARG A 74 -16.66 -1.45 2.92
N ASP A 75 -17.07 -2.21 3.93
CA ASP A 75 -18.30 -1.97 4.65
C ASP A 75 -18.12 -0.88 5.73
N MET A 76 -19.20 -0.52 6.41
CA MET A 76 -19.18 0.45 7.50
C MET A 76 -18.12 0.13 8.55
N GLU A 77 -18.04 -1.14 8.99
CA GLU A 77 -17.08 -1.56 10.01
C GLU A 77 -15.64 -1.37 9.52
N GLY A 78 -15.36 -1.76 8.26
CA GLY A 78 -14.05 -1.61 7.64
C GLY A 78 -13.58 -0.16 7.55
N LEU A 79 -14.47 0.78 7.19
CA LEU A 79 -14.15 2.20 7.20
C LEU A 79 -13.98 2.74 8.62
N LEU A 80 -14.82 2.34 9.56
CA LEU A 80 -14.69 2.78 10.95
C LEU A 80 -13.40 2.28 11.62
N GLU A 81 -12.85 1.13 11.21
CA GLU A 81 -11.53 0.67 11.65
C GLU A 81 -10.43 1.65 11.20
N GLU A 82 -10.44 2.04 9.92
CA GLU A 82 -9.51 3.02 9.35
C GLU A 82 -9.63 4.39 10.03
N HIS A 83 -10.86 4.88 10.14
CA HIS A 83 -11.14 6.21 10.71
C HIS A 83 -10.73 6.35 12.18
N ARG A 84 -10.88 5.28 12.97
CA ARG A 84 -10.39 5.28 14.37
C ARG A 84 -8.86 5.40 14.44
N PHE A 85 -8.14 4.74 13.52
CA PHE A 85 -6.69 4.87 13.43
C PHE A 85 -6.30 6.28 12.98
N MET A 86 -6.93 6.80 11.93
CA MET A 86 -6.68 8.18 11.46
C MET A 86 -6.97 9.22 12.54
N ALA A 87 -8.05 9.05 13.33
CA ALA A 87 -8.36 9.93 14.45
C ALA A 87 -7.29 9.89 15.56
N HIS A 88 -6.74 8.70 15.85
CA HIS A 88 -5.61 8.56 16.79
C HIS A 88 -4.36 9.29 16.27
N LEU A 89 -4.02 9.13 14.99
CA LEU A 89 -2.89 9.80 14.35
C LEU A 89 -3.07 11.33 14.38
N LEU A 90 -4.26 11.82 14.04
CA LEU A 90 -4.57 13.24 14.06
C LEU A 90 -4.47 13.84 15.48
N ALA A 91 -4.93 13.11 16.49
CA ALA A 91 -4.80 13.54 17.90
C ALA A 91 -3.34 13.62 18.37
N ARG A 92 -2.39 13.04 17.63
CA ARG A 92 -0.95 13.10 17.84
C ARG A 92 -0.23 13.98 16.82
N GLU A 93 -0.99 14.89 16.20
CA GLU A 93 -0.49 15.89 15.26
C GLU A 93 0.22 15.30 14.02
N ALA A 94 -0.06 14.03 13.70
CA ALA A 94 0.40 13.48 12.42
C ALA A 94 -0.29 14.19 11.26
N PRO A 95 0.42 14.44 10.15
CA PRO A 95 -0.13 15.13 8.98
C PRO A 95 -1.03 14.20 8.15
N VAL A 96 -2.19 13.87 8.70
CA VAL A 96 -3.20 13.01 8.07
C VAL A 96 -4.52 13.79 7.93
N PRO A 97 -5.35 13.50 6.92
CA PRO A 97 -6.62 14.20 6.76
C PRO A 97 -7.58 13.86 7.92
N ARG A 98 -8.37 14.85 8.34
CA ARG A 98 -9.48 14.61 9.23
C ARG A 98 -10.62 13.96 8.46
N VAL A 99 -11.23 12.92 9.05
CA VAL A 99 -12.47 12.34 8.55
C VAL A 99 -13.64 13.10 9.19
N HIS A 100 -14.58 13.56 8.37
CA HIS A 100 -15.76 14.27 8.84
C HIS A 100 -16.81 13.30 9.35
N ALA A 101 -17.48 13.68 10.44
CA ALA A 101 -18.64 12.96 10.94
C ALA A 101 -19.93 13.52 10.31
N ALA A 102 -20.83 12.65 9.91
CA ALA A 102 -22.18 12.99 9.50
C ALA A 102 -23.01 13.51 10.70
N SER A 103 -24.19 14.03 10.43
CA SER A 103 -25.15 14.48 11.48
C SER A 103 -25.58 13.36 12.42
N SER A 104 -25.43 12.10 12.03
CA SER A 104 -25.60 10.92 12.88
C SER A 104 -24.46 10.71 13.88
N GLY A 105 -23.32 11.39 13.73
CA GLY A 105 -22.09 11.19 14.49
C GLY A 105 -21.14 10.16 13.90
N GLU A 106 -21.53 9.45 12.86
CA GLU A 106 -20.71 8.42 12.20
C GLU A 106 -19.82 9.04 11.13
N THR A 107 -18.61 8.52 10.97
CA THR A 107 -17.63 9.00 9.99
C THR A 107 -17.72 8.28 8.64
N ALA A 108 -18.50 7.21 8.56
CA ALA A 108 -18.83 6.50 7.34
C ALA A 108 -20.34 6.50 7.11
N ILE A 109 -20.78 6.47 5.86
CA ILE A 109 -22.19 6.44 5.47
C ILE A 109 -22.42 5.27 4.53
N GLU A 110 -23.43 4.43 4.82
CA GLU A 110 -23.88 3.41 3.88
C GLU A 110 -25.14 3.89 3.12
N ALA A 111 -25.14 3.66 1.81
CA ALA A 111 -26.31 3.91 0.95
C ALA A 111 -26.32 2.92 -0.22
N GLY A 112 -27.27 1.99 -0.19
CA GLY A 112 -27.40 0.93 -1.19
C GLY A 112 -26.20 -0.03 -1.15
N GLU A 113 -25.51 -0.14 -2.28
CA GLU A 113 -24.34 -1.00 -2.42
C GLU A 113 -23.01 -0.30 -2.06
N TRP A 114 -23.09 0.97 -1.62
CA TRP A 114 -21.95 1.85 -1.44
C TRP A 114 -21.76 2.24 0.01
N THR A 115 -20.50 2.43 0.39
CA THR A 115 -20.08 3.13 1.59
C THR A 115 -19.29 4.37 1.20
N TYR A 116 -19.50 5.44 1.95
CA TYR A 116 -18.92 6.76 1.68
C TYR A 116 -18.16 7.26 2.89
N GLU A 117 -17.11 8.00 2.61
CA GLU A 117 -16.33 8.76 3.56
C GLU A 117 -16.04 10.15 3.01
N VAL A 118 -15.97 11.15 3.90
CA VAL A 118 -15.66 12.53 3.57
C VAL A 118 -14.51 12.98 4.44
N HIS A 119 -13.44 13.44 3.80
CA HIS A 119 -12.22 13.90 4.46
C HIS A 119 -11.97 15.37 4.18
N ASP A 120 -11.21 16.06 5.06
CA ASP A 120 -10.54 17.28 4.64
C ASP A 120 -9.71 16.97 3.38
N ALA A 121 -9.64 17.92 2.45
CA ALA A 121 -8.63 17.88 1.40
C ALA A 121 -7.38 18.62 1.92
N PRO A 122 -6.32 17.89 2.35
CA PRO A 122 -5.15 18.53 2.93
C PRO A 122 -4.50 19.50 1.94
N GLU A 123 -3.80 20.50 2.47
CA GLU A 123 -2.98 21.38 1.66
C GLU A 123 -1.76 20.62 1.12
N GLY A 124 -1.39 20.96 -0.11
CA GLY A 124 -0.26 20.35 -0.81
C GLY A 124 -0.56 20.07 -2.26
N VAL A 125 0.48 19.65 -2.97
CA VAL A 125 0.43 19.28 -4.38
C VAL A 125 0.42 17.76 -4.49
N ASP A 126 -0.50 17.21 -5.28
CA ASP A 126 -0.46 15.82 -5.71
C ASP A 126 0.59 15.66 -6.82
N LEU A 127 1.87 15.68 -6.42
CA LEU A 127 3.01 15.72 -7.33
C LEU A 127 3.14 14.44 -8.17
N TYR A 128 2.60 13.34 -7.69
CA TYR A 128 2.65 12.03 -8.34
C TYR A 128 1.27 11.54 -8.82
N GLY A 129 0.28 12.46 -8.91
CA GLY A 129 -1.09 12.12 -9.31
C GLY A 129 -1.19 11.52 -10.72
N ASP A 130 -0.35 11.99 -11.64
CA ASP A 130 -0.27 11.48 -13.02
C ASP A 130 0.64 10.26 -13.18
N ALA A 131 1.37 9.86 -12.12
CA ALA A 131 2.23 8.68 -12.15
C ALA A 131 1.43 7.43 -11.83
N LEU A 132 1.88 6.30 -12.35
CA LEU A 132 1.41 5.00 -11.87
C LEU A 132 1.74 4.85 -10.38
N SER A 133 0.91 4.11 -9.65
CA SER A 133 1.30 3.66 -8.31
C SER A 133 2.59 2.84 -8.41
N TRP A 134 3.41 2.85 -7.37
CA TRP A 134 4.65 2.05 -7.31
C TRP A 134 5.73 2.47 -8.32
N MET A 135 5.81 3.76 -8.59
CA MET A 135 6.90 4.35 -9.33
C MET A 135 7.96 4.93 -8.38
N PRO A 136 9.23 4.88 -8.74
CA PRO A 136 10.30 5.46 -7.94
C PRO A 136 10.11 6.95 -7.66
N PHE A 137 10.68 7.40 -6.55
CA PHE A 137 10.72 8.83 -6.26
C PHE A 137 11.45 9.58 -7.39
N ARG A 138 11.02 10.80 -7.67
CA ARG A 138 11.67 11.64 -8.72
C ARG A 138 13.04 12.16 -8.29
N THR A 139 13.29 12.28 -6.98
CA THR A 139 14.55 12.81 -6.44
C THR A 139 14.92 12.18 -5.10
N LEU A 140 16.20 12.27 -4.72
CA LEU A 140 16.70 11.85 -3.42
C LEU A 140 16.05 12.64 -2.25
N ALA A 141 15.72 13.92 -2.48
CA ALA A 141 15.04 14.73 -1.48
C ALA A 141 13.62 14.22 -1.20
N HIS A 142 12.90 13.82 -2.26
CA HIS A 142 11.59 13.18 -2.10
C HIS A 142 11.69 11.86 -1.34
N ALA A 143 12.63 11.00 -1.69
CA ALA A 143 12.87 9.74 -0.98
C ALA A 143 13.16 9.98 0.51
N ARG A 144 14.05 10.90 0.83
CA ARG A 144 14.37 11.30 2.21
C ARG A 144 13.15 11.82 2.95
N SER A 145 12.38 12.69 2.32
CA SER A 145 11.17 13.27 2.94
C SER A 145 10.08 12.24 3.18
N ALA A 146 9.90 11.29 2.27
CA ALA A 146 8.97 10.16 2.45
C ALA A 146 9.38 9.28 3.64
N GLY A 147 10.68 8.97 3.78
CA GLY A 147 11.20 8.24 4.95
C GLY A 147 10.93 8.99 6.27
N GLN A 148 11.12 10.31 6.28
CA GLN A 148 10.79 11.14 7.45
C GLN A 148 9.29 11.14 7.77
N ALA A 149 8.43 11.20 6.75
CA ALA A 149 6.98 11.16 6.93
C ALA A 149 6.53 9.81 7.52
N LEU A 150 7.06 8.71 7.00
CA LEU A 150 6.79 7.36 7.53
C LEU A 150 7.23 7.20 8.98
N ALA A 151 8.41 7.70 9.33
CA ALA A 151 8.91 7.65 10.71
C ALA A 151 8.04 8.45 11.69
N ARG A 152 7.57 9.65 11.29
CA ARG A 152 6.62 10.45 12.09
C ARG A 152 5.29 9.72 12.26
N LEU A 153 4.81 9.07 11.19
CA LEU A 153 3.58 8.27 11.23
C LEU A 153 3.72 7.12 12.25
N HIS A 154 4.85 6.39 12.25
CA HIS A 154 5.09 5.31 13.20
C HIS A 154 5.16 5.82 14.66
N LEU A 155 5.82 6.94 14.90
CA LEU A 155 5.84 7.55 16.25
C LEU A 155 4.42 7.96 16.69
N ALA A 156 3.62 8.51 15.78
CA ALA A 156 2.24 8.87 16.08
C ALA A 156 1.33 7.65 16.29
N SER A 157 1.67 6.50 15.67
CA SER A 157 0.92 5.24 15.82
C SER A 157 1.12 4.58 17.19
N GLU A 158 2.16 4.93 17.92
CA GLU A 158 2.45 4.36 19.23
C GLU A 158 1.26 4.53 20.19
N GLY A 159 0.94 3.44 20.91
CA GLY A 159 -0.19 3.43 21.86
C GLY A 159 -1.55 3.18 21.21
N TYR A 160 -1.68 3.09 19.88
CA TYR A 160 -2.89 2.58 19.26
C TYR A 160 -2.93 1.05 19.35
N SER A 161 -3.95 0.51 20.01
CA SER A 161 -3.97 -0.91 20.43
C SER A 161 -5.12 -1.72 19.84
N ALA A 162 -5.77 -1.24 18.76
CA ALA A 162 -6.83 -2.00 18.10
C ALA A 162 -6.32 -3.36 17.59
N THR A 163 -7.21 -4.33 17.53
CA THR A 163 -6.93 -5.64 16.93
C THR A 163 -6.70 -5.49 15.43
N ARG A 164 -6.10 -6.53 14.83
CA ARG A 164 -5.97 -6.63 13.37
C ARG A 164 -7.35 -6.59 12.71
N ARG A 165 -7.40 -6.07 11.50
CA ARG A 165 -8.64 -6.00 10.70
C ARG A 165 -9.16 -7.39 10.33
N LYS A 166 -10.46 -7.46 10.09
CA LYS A 166 -11.09 -8.69 9.58
C LYS A 166 -10.67 -8.93 8.12
N ALA A 167 -10.61 -10.20 7.73
CA ALA A 167 -10.34 -10.60 6.34
C ALA A 167 -11.43 -10.03 5.41
N ARG A 168 -10.99 -9.28 4.40
CA ARG A 168 -11.82 -8.70 3.32
C ARG A 168 -10.96 -8.62 2.06
N PRO A 169 -11.56 -8.51 0.86
CA PRO A 169 -10.82 -8.14 -0.34
C PRO A 169 -10.06 -6.82 -0.14
N LEU A 170 -8.89 -6.71 -0.69
CA LEU A 170 -7.99 -5.56 -0.55
C LEU A 170 -7.69 -5.16 0.91
N VAL A 171 -7.64 -6.14 1.81
CA VAL A 171 -7.06 -6.01 3.15
C VAL A 171 -5.85 -6.94 3.22
N ALA A 172 -4.69 -6.36 3.30
CA ALA A 172 -3.41 -7.05 3.47
C ALA A 172 -2.84 -6.74 4.84
N SER A 173 -2.23 -7.75 5.45
CA SER A 173 -1.58 -7.64 6.74
C SER A 173 -0.24 -8.35 6.69
N PHE A 174 0.28 -8.77 7.83
CA PHE A 174 1.44 -9.64 7.95
C PHE A 174 1.08 -10.82 8.85
N THR A 175 0.43 -11.84 8.27
CA THR A 175 -0.05 -13.01 9.01
C THR A 175 0.64 -14.29 8.57
N ILE A 176 0.83 -14.47 7.26
CA ILE A 176 1.37 -15.71 6.67
C ILE A 176 2.80 -15.97 7.16
N PHE A 177 3.63 -14.95 7.18
CA PHE A 177 5.04 -15.06 7.58
C PHE A 177 5.33 -14.54 9.00
N ALA A 178 4.30 -14.20 9.77
CA ALA A 178 4.46 -13.73 11.15
C ALA A 178 4.64 -14.88 12.17
N GLY A 179 4.30 -16.09 11.80
CA GLY A 179 4.38 -17.27 12.66
C GLY A 179 5.51 -18.23 12.27
N GLY A 180 5.64 -19.31 13.04
CA GLY A 180 6.67 -20.33 12.82
C GLY A 180 6.36 -21.33 11.68
N ASN A 181 5.14 -21.34 11.14
CA ASN A 181 4.71 -22.27 10.10
C ASN A 181 3.91 -21.56 8.99
N PRO A 182 4.60 -20.95 8.01
CA PRO A 182 3.92 -20.23 6.92
C PRO A 182 2.93 -21.07 6.12
N ALA A 183 3.17 -22.37 5.96
CA ALA A 183 2.25 -23.25 5.23
C ALA A 183 0.90 -23.40 5.97
N TYR A 184 0.93 -23.51 7.31
CA TYR A 184 -0.27 -23.53 8.13
C TYR A 184 -1.02 -22.18 8.06
N GLU A 185 -0.29 -21.07 8.20
CA GLU A 185 -0.87 -19.73 8.14
C GLU A 185 -1.43 -19.41 6.75
N MET A 186 -0.77 -19.84 5.67
CA MET A 186 -1.29 -19.74 4.31
C MET A 186 -2.60 -20.52 4.16
N GLY A 187 -2.66 -21.74 4.69
CA GLY A 187 -3.90 -22.52 4.70
C GLY A 187 -5.03 -21.81 5.46
N SER A 188 -4.73 -21.20 6.60
CA SER A 188 -5.67 -20.40 7.38
C SER A 188 -6.12 -19.14 6.65
N TYR A 189 -5.19 -18.46 5.96
CA TYR A 189 -5.47 -17.28 5.14
C TYR A 189 -6.43 -17.61 4.00
N LEU A 190 -6.19 -18.72 3.28
CA LEU A 190 -7.06 -19.19 2.20
C LEU A 190 -8.43 -19.64 2.73
N ALA A 191 -8.47 -20.35 3.85
CA ALA A 191 -9.73 -20.83 4.45
C ALA A 191 -10.68 -19.68 4.82
N ALA A 192 -10.16 -18.52 5.18
CA ALA A 192 -10.94 -17.32 5.46
C ALA A 192 -11.47 -16.61 4.17
N ARG A 193 -11.08 -17.09 2.97
CA ARG A 193 -11.41 -16.51 1.66
C ARG A 193 -11.88 -17.59 0.70
N PRO A 194 -13.19 -17.89 0.65
CA PRO A 194 -13.74 -19.04 -0.08
C PRO A 194 -13.35 -19.06 -1.59
N GLU A 195 -13.34 -17.90 -2.24
CA GLU A 195 -13.00 -17.81 -3.67
C GLU A 195 -11.53 -18.16 -3.94
N LEU A 196 -10.60 -17.74 -3.05
CA LEU A 196 -9.20 -18.14 -3.12
C LEU A 196 -9.05 -19.65 -2.88
N SER A 197 -9.67 -20.16 -1.82
CA SER A 197 -9.55 -21.57 -1.44
C SER A 197 -10.16 -22.50 -2.51
N GLY A 198 -11.17 -22.05 -3.25
CA GLY A 198 -11.80 -22.77 -4.36
C GLY A 198 -10.92 -22.88 -5.60
N SER A 199 -9.97 -21.97 -5.81
CA SER A 199 -9.15 -21.90 -7.03
C SER A 199 -7.92 -22.82 -6.94
N SER A 200 -7.78 -23.77 -7.87
CA SER A 200 -6.57 -24.60 -7.99
C SER A 200 -5.35 -23.78 -8.46
N VAL A 201 -5.57 -22.77 -9.30
CA VAL A 201 -4.51 -21.86 -9.76
C VAL A 201 -3.91 -21.12 -8.57
N VAL A 202 -4.74 -20.55 -7.70
CA VAL A 202 -4.28 -19.84 -6.49
C VAL A 202 -3.50 -20.77 -5.58
N ARG A 203 -4.00 -21.99 -5.33
CA ARG A 203 -3.28 -22.95 -4.48
C ARG A 203 -1.88 -23.28 -5.03
N ASN A 204 -1.76 -23.53 -6.33
CA ASN A 204 -0.47 -23.79 -6.95
C ASN A 204 0.49 -22.59 -6.82
N CYS A 205 0.00 -21.38 -7.04
CA CYS A 205 0.80 -20.16 -6.82
C CYS A 205 1.23 -20.01 -5.35
N CYS A 206 0.36 -20.33 -4.40
CA CYS A 206 0.69 -20.28 -2.97
C CYS A 206 1.77 -21.31 -2.60
N ASP A 207 1.67 -22.54 -3.11
CA ASP A 207 2.67 -23.58 -2.86
C ASP A 207 4.04 -23.18 -3.40
N GLU A 208 4.08 -22.64 -4.63
CA GLU A 208 5.32 -22.12 -5.22
C GLU A 208 5.87 -20.91 -4.47
N ALA A 209 5.01 -19.96 -4.08
CA ALA A 209 5.43 -18.80 -3.30
C ALA A 209 6.02 -19.21 -1.94
N LEU A 210 5.43 -20.20 -1.26
CA LEU A 210 5.95 -20.72 -0.01
C LEU A 210 7.34 -21.35 -0.18
N GLU A 211 7.58 -22.08 -1.27
CA GLU A 211 8.89 -22.63 -1.57
C GLU A 211 9.93 -21.54 -1.83
N LEU A 212 9.59 -20.56 -2.67
CA LEU A 212 10.48 -19.47 -3.03
C LEU A 212 10.80 -18.54 -1.86
N LEU A 213 9.81 -18.23 -1.03
CA LEU A 213 9.92 -17.27 0.07
C LEU A 213 10.38 -17.91 1.39
N GLY A 214 10.34 -19.24 1.50
CA GLY A 214 10.73 -19.98 2.69
C GLY A 214 12.10 -19.62 3.26
N PRO A 215 13.18 -19.48 2.46
CA PRO A 215 14.48 -19.05 2.95
C PRO A 215 14.48 -17.67 3.63
N TYR A 216 13.72 -16.71 3.12
CA TYR A 216 13.60 -15.38 3.73
C TYR A 216 12.79 -15.42 5.02
N HIS A 217 11.77 -16.28 5.10
CA HIS A 217 11.09 -16.53 6.36
C HIS A 217 12.02 -17.14 7.41
N ALA A 218 12.84 -18.13 7.03
CA ALA A 218 13.81 -18.73 7.94
C ALA A 218 14.85 -17.70 8.46
N GLU A 219 15.25 -16.72 7.64
CA GLU A 219 16.11 -15.60 8.05
C GLU A 219 15.38 -14.65 9.00
N LEU A 220 14.10 -14.35 8.74
CA LEU A 220 13.29 -13.41 9.52
C LEU A 220 12.82 -14.00 10.86
N GLN A 221 12.50 -15.28 10.90
CA GLN A 221 11.85 -15.95 12.04
C GLN A 221 12.51 -15.67 13.40
N PRO A 222 13.85 -15.77 13.57
CA PRO A 222 14.49 -15.49 14.85
C PRO A 222 14.40 -14.02 15.28
N LEU A 223 14.10 -13.10 14.36
CA LEU A 223 13.98 -11.66 14.61
C LEU A 223 12.55 -11.24 14.97
N LEU A 224 11.54 -12.03 14.58
CA LEU A 224 10.12 -11.70 14.79
C LEU A 224 9.77 -11.29 16.23
N PRO A 225 10.29 -11.95 17.29
CA PRO A 225 9.99 -11.54 18.67
C PRO A 225 10.44 -10.14 19.05
N ALA A 226 11.43 -9.57 18.34
CA ALA A 226 11.94 -8.22 18.56
C ALA A 226 11.17 -7.16 17.75
N LEU A 227 10.34 -7.55 16.77
CA LEU A 227 9.53 -6.65 15.96
C LEU A 227 8.22 -6.34 16.67
N HIS A 228 8.17 -5.20 17.33
CA HIS A 228 7.00 -4.81 18.10
C HIS A 228 5.79 -4.54 17.20
N PRO A 229 4.60 -5.10 17.54
CA PRO A 229 3.38 -4.83 16.81
C PRO A 229 3.02 -3.34 16.84
N LEU A 230 2.68 -2.82 15.66
CA LEU A 230 2.28 -1.44 15.45
C LEU A 230 1.17 -1.40 14.40
N TRP A 231 0.22 -0.49 14.54
CA TRP A 231 -0.64 -0.13 13.42
C TRP A 231 0.14 0.74 12.44
N THR A 232 0.12 0.36 11.18
CA THR A 232 0.95 0.92 10.13
C THR A 232 0.13 1.21 8.88
N HIS A 233 0.68 1.97 7.96
CA HIS A 233 0.01 2.37 6.73
C HIS A 233 -0.09 1.24 5.70
N ASN A 234 0.98 0.48 5.53
CA ASN A 234 1.17 -0.65 4.62
C ASN A 234 1.01 -0.35 3.12
N ASP A 235 0.95 0.93 2.74
CA ASP A 235 0.77 1.37 1.35
C ASP A 235 1.49 2.69 1.05
N LEU A 236 2.61 2.96 1.72
CA LEU A 236 3.31 4.22 1.49
C LEU A 236 4.03 4.21 0.15
N HIS A 237 3.44 4.84 -0.84
CA HIS A 237 4.10 5.19 -2.11
C HIS A 237 3.95 6.69 -2.39
N ALA A 238 4.74 7.18 -3.35
CA ALA A 238 4.88 8.62 -3.59
C ALA A 238 3.55 9.34 -3.88
N SER A 239 2.57 8.67 -4.49
CA SER A 239 1.24 9.24 -4.75
C SER A 239 0.25 9.11 -3.58
N ASN A 240 0.65 8.48 -2.46
CA ASN A 240 -0.06 8.54 -1.18
C ASN A 240 0.51 9.62 -0.26
N LEU A 241 1.35 10.51 -0.82
CA LEU A 241 1.88 11.69 -0.15
C LEU A 241 1.45 12.96 -0.90
N LEU A 242 1.05 13.99 -0.15
CA LEU A 242 0.98 15.34 -0.69
C LEU A 242 2.30 16.07 -0.42
N TRP A 243 2.67 16.98 -1.29
CA TRP A 243 3.97 17.63 -1.31
C TRP A 243 3.83 19.14 -1.15
N SER A 244 4.85 19.80 -0.59
CA SER A 244 4.83 21.24 -0.33
C SER A 244 4.71 22.10 -1.60
N ASP A 245 5.27 21.60 -2.69
CA ASP A 245 5.31 22.26 -4.00
C ASP A 245 5.70 21.24 -5.09
N ASP A 246 5.94 21.69 -6.31
CA ASP A 246 6.29 20.86 -7.47
C ASP A 246 7.80 20.80 -7.77
N ARG A 247 8.65 21.28 -6.86
CA ARG A 247 10.09 21.30 -7.02
C ARG A 247 10.75 19.98 -6.63
N GLY A 248 11.97 19.78 -7.09
CA GLY A 248 12.75 18.58 -6.80
C GLY A 248 13.20 18.43 -5.33
N ASP A 249 13.05 19.45 -4.49
CA ASP A 249 13.32 19.45 -3.06
C ASP A 249 12.04 19.52 -2.21
N ALA A 250 10.87 19.31 -2.81
CA ALA A 250 9.59 19.30 -2.13
C ALA A 250 9.56 18.32 -0.96
N ARG A 251 8.77 18.67 0.06
CA ARG A 251 8.63 17.86 1.29
C ARG A 251 7.24 17.25 1.34
N ALA A 252 7.15 16.03 1.85
CA ALA A 252 5.86 15.42 2.15
C ALA A 252 5.16 16.20 3.27
N THR A 253 3.96 16.68 2.99
CA THR A 253 3.13 17.51 3.90
C THR A 253 1.95 16.76 4.47
N ALA A 254 1.46 15.72 3.79
CA ALA A 254 0.40 14.86 4.31
C ALA A 254 0.56 13.43 3.81
N VAL A 255 0.08 12.47 4.61
CA VAL A 255 -0.06 11.05 4.25
C VAL A 255 -1.56 10.78 4.07
N ILE A 256 -1.92 10.18 2.94
CA ILE A 256 -3.31 9.89 2.56
C ILE A 256 -3.48 8.40 2.23
N ASP A 257 -4.71 7.96 2.08
CA ASP A 257 -5.12 6.59 1.71
C ASP A 257 -4.71 5.50 2.72
N PHE A 258 -5.46 5.42 3.81
CA PHE A 258 -5.28 4.43 4.88
C PHE A 258 -5.99 3.10 4.61
N GLY A 259 -6.40 2.85 3.37
CA GLY A 259 -7.16 1.65 2.99
C GLY A 259 -6.47 0.32 3.32
N LEU A 260 -5.14 0.28 3.34
CA LEU A 260 -4.35 -0.89 3.74
C LEU A 260 -3.80 -0.83 5.17
N ALA A 261 -4.16 0.22 5.93
CA ALA A 261 -3.67 0.32 7.31
C ALA A 261 -4.17 -0.87 8.16
N ASP A 262 -3.25 -1.48 8.88
CA ASP A 262 -3.53 -2.63 9.77
C ASP A 262 -2.46 -2.79 10.83
N ARG A 263 -2.70 -3.71 11.76
CA ARG A 263 -1.75 -4.04 12.82
C ARG A 263 -0.66 -5.00 12.30
N THR A 264 0.48 -4.43 11.92
CA THR A 264 1.69 -5.14 11.50
C THR A 264 2.89 -4.78 12.39
N ASN A 265 3.97 -4.28 11.84
CA ASN A 265 5.09 -3.69 12.55
C ASN A 265 5.83 -2.68 11.66
N ALA A 266 6.68 -1.83 12.25
CA ALA A 266 7.37 -0.78 11.51
C ALA A 266 8.25 -1.30 10.36
N VAL A 267 8.90 -2.45 10.53
CA VAL A 267 9.77 -3.04 9.50
C VAL A 267 8.96 -3.48 8.29
N HIS A 268 7.77 -4.06 8.50
CA HIS A 268 6.87 -4.44 7.43
C HIS A 268 6.42 -3.22 6.59
N ASP A 269 6.06 -2.13 7.24
CA ASP A 269 5.64 -0.91 6.54
C ASP A 269 6.79 -0.24 5.77
N ILE A 270 8.01 -0.22 6.35
CA ILE A 270 9.22 0.23 5.65
C ILE A 270 9.50 -0.68 4.44
N ALA A 271 9.36 -1.99 4.59
CA ALA A 271 9.56 -2.96 3.50
C ALA A 271 8.59 -2.72 2.33
N HIS A 272 7.32 -2.42 2.63
CA HIS A 272 6.36 -2.00 1.60
C HIS A 272 6.75 -0.69 0.93
N ALA A 273 7.20 0.31 1.71
CA ALA A 273 7.66 1.57 1.13
C ALA A 273 8.89 1.38 0.23
N ILE A 274 9.81 0.47 0.58
CA ILE A 274 10.95 0.08 -0.25
C ILE A 274 10.46 -0.57 -1.54
N GLU A 275 9.66 -1.60 -1.42
CA GLU A 275 9.16 -2.38 -2.55
C GLU A 275 8.45 -1.47 -3.57
N ARG A 276 7.62 -0.54 -3.12
CA ARG A 276 6.77 0.32 -3.96
C ARG A 276 7.46 1.55 -4.56
N ASN A 277 8.59 1.99 -4.01
CA ASN A 277 9.23 3.23 -4.44
C ASN A 277 10.68 3.09 -4.87
N ILE A 278 11.27 1.90 -4.75
CA ILE A 278 12.69 1.68 -5.06
C ILE A 278 12.87 0.79 -6.28
N VAL A 279 11.88 -0.06 -6.57
CA VAL A 279 11.90 -1.02 -7.68
C VAL A 279 10.92 -0.56 -8.76
N GLU A 280 11.36 -0.49 -10.02
CA GLU A 280 10.49 -0.10 -11.14
C GLU A 280 9.69 -1.29 -11.68
N TRP A 281 8.83 -1.89 -10.88
CA TRP A 281 8.02 -3.05 -11.26
C TRP A 281 7.28 -2.89 -12.59
N LEU A 282 6.87 -1.66 -12.91
CA LEU A 282 6.06 -1.33 -14.08
C LEU A 282 6.88 -0.94 -15.32
N ALA A 283 8.21 -0.87 -15.23
CA ALA A 283 9.07 -0.61 -16.37
C ALA A 283 9.08 -1.75 -17.39
N LEU A 284 8.76 -2.95 -16.96
CA LEU A 284 8.71 -4.17 -17.78
C LEU A 284 7.74 -4.08 -18.97
N GLY A 285 6.67 -3.30 -18.85
CA GLY A 285 5.70 -3.11 -19.94
C GLY A 285 6.14 -2.15 -21.04
N GLN A 286 7.19 -1.36 -20.81
CA GLN A 286 7.59 -0.31 -21.75
C GLN A 286 8.63 -0.77 -22.77
N GLU A 287 9.49 -1.72 -22.44
CA GLU A 287 10.57 -2.19 -23.35
C GLU A 287 10.27 -3.54 -24.00
N SER A 288 9.45 -4.36 -23.38
CA SER A 288 9.04 -5.66 -23.95
C SER A 288 7.72 -5.45 -24.68
N GLY A 289 7.76 -5.34 -26.00
CA GLY A 289 6.53 -5.48 -26.78
C GLY A 289 5.78 -6.72 -26.28
N ILE A 290 4.53 -6.52 -25.82
CA ILE A 290 3.65 -7.58 -25.34
C ILE A 290 3.69 -8.69 -26.39
N ARG A 291 4.40 -9.77 -26.10
CA ARG A 291 4.24 -11.00 -26.88
C ARG A 291 2.82 -11.46 -26.59
N GLU A 292 2.02 -11.59 -27.65
CA GLU A 292 0.66 -12.11 -27.56
C GLU A 292 0.62 -13.31 -26.62
N LEU A 293 -0.27 -13.24 -25.63
CA LEU A 293 -0.55 -14.27 -24.64
C LEU A 293 -1.02 -15.56 -25.32
N GLY A 294 -0.08 -16.35 -25.73
CA GLY A 294 -0.25 -17.75 -26.07
C GLY A 294 0.30 -18.58 -24.92
N SER A 295 -0.61 -19.16 -24.14
CA SER A 295 -0.39 -20.28 -23.20
C SER A 295 1.00 -20.33 -22.51
N GLY A 296 1.09 -19.90 -21.27
CA GLY A 296 2.01 -20.43 -20.27
C GLY A 296 3.31 -19.69 -19.97
N ASP A 297 3.72 -18.67 -20.73
CA ASP A 297 5.06 -18.08 -20.61
C ASP A 297 5.09 -16.57 -20.27
N LEU A 298 4.10 -16.04 -19.55
CA LEU A 298 3.93 -14.61 -19.40
C LEU A 298 4.96 -13.92 -18.50
N MET A 299 5.65 -14.62 -17.65
CA MET A 299 6.47 -14.06 -16.57
C MET A 299 7.92 -14.55 -16.49
N CYS A 300 8.42 -15.21 -17.52
CA CYS A 300 9.78 -15.76 -17.47
C CYS A 300 10.92 -14.74 -17.53
N SER A 301 10.66 -13.43 -17.55
CA SER A 301 11.74 -12.44 -17.64
C SER A 301 11.51 -11.17 -16.80
N LEU A 302 11.30 -11.32 -15.49
CA LEU A 302 11.58 -10.22 -14.53
C LEU A 302 13.12 -10.03 -14.38
N GLY A 303 13.88 -10.16 -15.49
CA GLY A 303 15.35 -10.18 -15.44
C GLY A 303 15.96 -8.89 -14.92
N ASP A 304 15.64 -7.75 -15.52
CA ASP A 304 16.35 -6.49 -15.29
C ASP A 304 15.40 -5.35 -14.90
N VAL A 305 14.65 -5.55 -13.78
CA VAL A 305 13.86 -4.45 -13.21
C VAL A 305 14.82 -3.44 -12.57
N PRO A 306 14.81 -2.15 -12.96
CA PRO A 306 15.67 -1.15 -12.35
C PRO A 306 15.41 -1.00 -10.84
N VAL A 307 16.49 -0.84 -10.09
CA VAL A 307 16.48 -0.64 -8.63
C VAL A 307 17.25 0.64 -8.28
N HIS A 308 16.61 1.56 -7.58
CA HIS A 308 17.18 2.87 -7.21
C HIS A 308 17.81 2.84 -5.82
N LEU A 309 19.03 2.29 -5.70
CA LEU A 309 19.73 2.10 -4.42
C LEU A 309 20.07 3.42 -3.72
N ASP A 310 20.32 4.49 -4.45
CA ASP A 310 20.54 5.82 -3.88
C ASP A 310 19.25 6.39 -3.24
N HIS A 311 18.09 6.17 -3.84
CA HIS A 311 16.79 6.50 -3.25
C HIS A 311 16.50 5.65 -2.01
N LEU A 312 16.85 4.36 -2.03
CA LEU A 312 16.77 3.48 -0.86
C LEU A 312 17.51 4.08 0.33
N ILE A 313 18.80 4.40 0.13
CA ILE A 313 19.63 4.99 1.19
C ILE A 313 19.06 6.31 1.68
N ALA A 314 18.64 7.19 0.75
CA ALA A 314 18.05 8.49 1.12
C ALA A 314 16.76 8.33 1.94
N MET A 315 15.89 7.37 1.59
CA MET A 315 14.66 7.10 2.31
C MET A 315 14.94 6.53 3.71
N LEU A 316 15.82 5.56 3.84
CA LEU A 316 16.19 4.96 5.13
C LEU A 316 16.90 5.95 6.04
N ASP A 317 17.80 6.79 5.51
CA ASP A 317 18.44 7.88 6.25
C ASP A 317 17.42 8.93 6.68
N GLY A 318 16.45 9.23 5.83
CA GLY A 318 15.32 10.08 6.17
C GLY A 318 14.53 9.54 7.34
N TYR A 319 14.19 8.26 7.30
CA TYR A 319 13.48 7.56 8.38
C TYR A 319 14.28 7.61 9.69
N GLU A 320 15.55 7.18 9.68
CA GLU A 320 16.39 7.15 10.87
C GLU A 320 16.73 8.53 11.45
N SER A 321 16.61 9.60 10.65
CA SER A 321 16.74 10.98 11.17
C SER A 321 15.61 11.37 12.13
N VAL A 322 14.50 10.64 12.13
CA VAL A 322 13.30 10.89 12.95
C VAL A 322 13.08 9.77 13.98
N ARG A 323 13.06 8.51 13.54
CA ARG A 323 12.93 7.34 14.40
C ARG A 323 14.08 6.36 14.11
N ARG A 324 14.89 6.09 15.15
CA ARG A 324 15.97 5.12 15.01
C ARG A 324 15.42 3.69 15.02
N LEU A 325 15.95 2.85 14.14
CA LEU A 325 15.70 1.43 14.14
C LEU A 325 16.63 0.72 15.14
N THR A 326 16.14 -0.33 15.78
CA THR A 326 16.98 -1.25 16.56
C THR A 326 17.88 -2.06 15.63
N VAL A 327 18.83 -2.79 16.17
CA VAL A 327 19.69 -3.69 15.38
C VAL A 327 18.83 -4.75 14.69
N GLU A 328 17.91 -5.36 15.45
CA GLU A 328 16.99 -6.40 14.96
C GLU A 328 16.07 -5.86 13.85
N GLU A 329 15.53 -4.65 14.03
CA GLU A 329 14.70 -4.00 12.99
C GLU A 329 15.50 -3.76 11.70
N ARG A 330 16.77 -3.31 11.78
CA ARG A 330 17.61 -3.12 10.58
C ARG A 330 17.93 -4.43 9.88
N VAL A 331 18.32 -5.46 10.65
CA VAL A 331 18.63 -6.79 10.07
C VAL A 331 17.39 -7.42 9.44
N ALA A 332 16.22 -7.20 10.01
CA ALA A 332 14.97 -7.74 9.50
C ALA A 332 14.49 -7.09 8.18
N LEU A 333 15.02 -5.90 7.79
CA LEU A 333 14.58 -5.22 6.57
C LEU A 333 14.77 -6.09 5.31
N ALA A 334 15.92 -6.73 5.16
CA ALA A 334 16.19 -7.52 3.95
C ALA A 334 15.21 -8.69 3.77
N PRO A 335 15.06 -9.63 4.72
CA PRO A 335 14.08 -10.70 4.56
C PRO A 335 12.64 -10.21 4.54
N MET A 336 12.29 -9.16 5.30
CA MET A 336 10.95 -8.60 5.30
C MET A 336 10.57 -7.99 3.94
N THR A 337 11.50 -7.34 3.23
CA THR A 337 11.27 -6.77 1.90
C THR A 337 10.91 -7.84 0.87
N ALA A 338 11.48 -9.04 0.99
CA ALA A 338 11.11 -10.16 0.12
C ALA A 338 9.72 -10.75 0.44
N LEU A 339 9.23 -10.59 1.67
CA LEU A 339 8.01 -11.23 2.18
C LEU A 339 6.78 -10.32 2.19
N CYS A 340 6.96 -8.99 2.28
CA CYS A 340 5.89 -8.05 2.58
C CYS A 340 4.77 -8.05 1.54
N HIS A 341 5.08 -8.28 0.26
CA HIS A 341 4.13 -8.19 -0.83
C HIS A 341 3.13 -9.38 -0.91
N ALA A 342 3.43 -10.51 -0.27
CA ALA A 342 2.67 -11.75 -0.47
C ALA A 342 1.18 -11.62 -0.12
N GLU A 343 0.84 -11.05 1.03
CA GLU A 343 -0.57 -10.87 1.41
C GLU A 343 -1.27 -9.80 0.59
N PHE A 344 -0.56 -8.77 0.12
CA PHE A 344 -1.12 -7.79 -0.79
C PHE A 344 -1.53 -8.45 -2.11
N ALA A 345 -0.64 -9.21 -2.75
CA ALA A 345 -0.92 -9.92 -3.99
C ALA A 345 -2.11 -10.89 -3.86
N LEU A 346 -2.20 -11.61 -2.74
CA LEU A 346 -3.34 -12.49 -2.44
C LEU A 346 -4.63 -11.71 -2.18
N SER A 347 -4.57 -10.55 -1.52
CA SER A 347 -5.75 -9.72 -1.26
C SER A 347 -6.31 -9.10 -2.54
N GLU A 348 -5.43 -8.78 -3.49
CA GLU A 348 -5.81 -8.32 -4.83
C GLU A 348 -6.38 -9.47 -5.66
N THR A 349 -5.77 -10.65 -5.60
CA THR A 349 -6.30 -11.87 -6.23
C THR A 349 -7.72 -12.16 -5.72
N ASP A 350 -7.96 -12.03 -4.41
CA ASP A 350 -9.29 -12.16 -3.81
C ASP A 350 -10.26 -11.12 -4.35
N TYR A 351 -9.84 -9.86 -4.48
CA TYR A 351 -10.67 -8.82 -5.08
C TYR A 351 -11.09 -9.17 -6.52
N PHE A 352 -10.17 -9.65 -7.34
CA PHE A 352 -10.49 -10.04 -8.71
C PHE A 352 -11.43 -11.25 -8.79
N LEU A 353 -11.33 -12.21 -7.86
CA LEU A 353 -12.23 -13.36 -7.83
C LEU A 353 -13.58 -13.04 -7.23
N SER A 354 -13.59 -12.46 -6.02
CA SER A 354 -14.81 -12.30 -5.21
C SER A 354 -15.64 -11.08 -5.60
N VAL A 355 -15.02 -10.02 -6.16
CA VAL A 355 -15.69 -8.75 -6.45
C VAL A 355 -15.88 -8.57 -7.94
N LEU A 356 -14.83 -8.72 -8.74
CA LEU A 356 -14.90 -8.52 -10.20
C LEU A 356 -15.23 -9.79 -10.96
N HIS A 357 -15.22 -10.96 -10.31
CA HIS A 357 -15.46 -12.27 -10.93
C HIS A 357 -14.59 -12.54 -12.17
N SER A 358 -13.35 -12.03 -12.14
CA SER A 358 -12.38 -12.12 -13.25
C SER A 358 -11.27 -13.12 -12.94
N GLN A 359 -11.42 -14.34 -13.43
CA GLN A 359 -10.38 -15.38 -13.33
C GLN A 359 -9.07 -14.96 -13.99
N GLN A 360 -9.15 -14.21 -15.09
CA GLN A 360 -7.98 -13.74 -15.83
C GLN A 360 -7.16 -12.75 -15.03
N LYS A 361 -7.80 -11.70 -14.45
CA LYS A 361 -7.11 -10.73 -13.60
C LYS A 361 -6.54 -11.40 -12.35
N ALA A 362 -7.28 -12.33 -11.75
CA ALA A 362 -6.83 -13.09 -10.59
C ALA A 362 -5.60 -13.96 -10.89
N ALA A 363 -5.59 -14.65 -12.01
CA ALA A 363 -4.43 -15.43 -12.44
C ALA A 363 -3.20 -14.54 -12.67
N MET A 364 -3.38 -13.37 -13.29
CA MET A 364 -2.30 -12.40 -13.50
C MET A 364 -1.75 -11.86 -12.17
N ALA A 365 -2.62 -11.50 -11.22
CA ALA A 365 -2.19 -11.03 -9.91
C ALA A 365 -1.44 -12.14 -9.15
N CYS A 366 -1.95 -13.36 -9.19
CA CYS A 366 -1.35 -14.49 -8.49
C CYS A 366 0.01 -14.88 -9.10
N ASP A 367 0.08 -15.07 -10.43
CA ASP A 367 1.32 -15.44 -11.10
C ASP A 367 2.32 -14.26 -11.16
N GLY A 368 1.85 -13.08 -11.56
CA GLY A 368 2.70 -11.88 -11.71
C GLY A 368 3.14 -11.29 -10.38
N TRP A 369 2.19 -10.96 -9.52
CA TRP A 369 2.51 -10.23 -8.29
C TRP A 369 2.97 -11.16 -7.17
N LEU A 370 2.35 -12.31 -6.95
CA LEU A 370 2.78 -13.21 -5.88
C LEU A 370 4.04 -13.99 -6.28
N VAL A 371 3.92 -14.81 -7.32
CA VAL A 371 5.01 -15.74 -7.73
C VAL A 371 6.12 -14.98 -8.44
N GLY A 372 5.78 -14.04 -9.32
CA GLY A 372 6.75 -13.23 -10.05
C GLY A 372 7.68 -12.43 -9.14
N HIS A 373 7.14 -11.75 -8.13
CA HIS A 373 7.97 -11.05 -7.11
C HIS A 373 8.84 -12.03 -6.33
N ALA A 374 8.27 -13.17 -5.90
CA ALA A 374 9.04 -14.19 -5.18
C ALA A 374 10.22 -14.73 -6.01
N ARG A 375 9.99 -15.02 -7.30
CA ARG A 375 11.04 -15.44 -8.25
C ARG A 375 12.10 -14.36 -8.44
N TRP A 376 11.67 -13.10 -8.57
CA TRP A 376 12.59 -11.98 -8.73
C TRP A 376 13.52 -11.83 -7.51
N PHE A 377 13.00 -11.90 -6.29
CA PHE A 377 13.83 -11.86 -5.08
C PHE A 377 14.78 -13.04 -4.99
N ARG A 378 14.44 -14.21 -5.52
CA ARG A 378 15.33 -15.38 -5.60
C ARG A 378 16.44 -15.24 -6.64
N GLY A 379 16.30 -14.31 -7.56
CA GLY A 379 17.22 -14.04 -8.67
C GLY A 379 17.79 -12.60 -8.65
N ALA A 380 17.37 -11.78 -9.58
CA ALA A 380 17.86 -10.42 -9.81
C ALA A 380 17.70 -9.48 -8.61
N GLY A 381 16.64 -9.66 -7.80
CA GLY A 381 16.39 -8.87 -6.59
C GLY A 381 17.37 -9.09 -5.45
N GLY A 382 18.24 -10.09 -5.53
CA GLY A 382 19.29 -10.34 -4.54
C GLY A 382 20.16 -9.13 -4.25
N GLY A 383 20.46 -8.32 -5.27
CA GLY A 383 21.24 -7.09 -5.11
C GLY A 383 20.60 -6.03 -4.22
N LEU A 384 19.26 -5.91 -4.23
CA LEU A 384 18.53 -5.05 -3.31
C LEU A 384 18.66 -5.55 -1.86
N LEU A 385 18.50 -6.86 -1.65
CA LEU A 385 18.60 -7.45 -0.34
C LEU A 385 20.02 -7.34 0.24
N ASP A 386 21.04 -7.49 -0.61
CA ASP A 386 22.44 -7.31 -0.20
C ASP A 386 22.74 -5.85 0.14
N ALA A 387 22.17 -4.88 -0.58
CA ALA A 387 22.29 -3.47 -0.24
C ALA A 387 21.66 -3.16 1.13
N LEU A 388 20.50 -3.76 1.45
CA LEU A 388 19.86 -3.64 2.76
C LEU A 388 20.71 -4.24 3.88
N ARG A 389 21.31 -5.42 3.67
CA ARG A 389 22.21 -6.05 4.63
C ARG A 389 23.49 -5.21 4.86
N ALA A 390 24.08 -4.68 3.78
CA ALA A 390 25.23 -3.79 3.86
C ALA A 390 24.89 -2.51 4.63
N TRP A 391 23.75 -1.87 4.31
CA TRP A 391 23.27 -0.69 5.01
C TRP A 391 23.07 -0.94 6.52
N ALA A 392 22.52 -2.08 6.91
CA ALA A 392 22.35 -2.46 8.31
C ALA A 392 23.70 -2.65 9.03
N ALA A 393 24.64 -3.36 8.41
CA ALA A 393 25.97 -3.64 8.97
C ALA A 393 26.82 -2.38 9.17
N GLU A 394 26.80 -1.42 8.24
CA GLU A 394 27.52 -0.15 8.37
C GLU A 394 27.05 0.67 9.59
N ARG A 395 25.79 0.57 9.95
CA ARG A 395 25.23 1.32 11.08
C ARG A 395 25.43 0.65 12.43
N GLU A 396 25.68 -0.65 12.44
CA GLU A 396 26.09 -1.37 13.63
C GLU A 396 27.52 -0.96 14.07
N GLN A 397 28.40 -0.67 13.09
CA GLN A 397 29.82 -0.33 13.34
C GLN A 397 30.04 1.13 13.77
N LYS A 398 29.06 2.04 13.57
CA LYS A 398 29.17 3.46 13.97
C LYS A 398 28.86 3.60 15.47
N PRO A 399 29.80 4.08 16.30
CA PRO A 399 29.56 4.30 17.72
C PRO A 399 28.44 5.34 17.95
N ARG A 400 27.69 5.15 19.04
CA ARG A 400 26.48 5.93 19.44
C ARG A 400 26.73 7.43 19.70
N GLY A 401 27.72 8.09 19.08
CA GLY A 401 28.18 9.41 19.46
C GLY A 401 28.22 10.51 18.41
N ASP A 402 28.23 10.21 17.11
CA ASP A 402 28.64 11.20 16.10
C ASP A 402 27.55 11.69 15.12
N TRP A 403 26.31 11.69 15.53
CA TRP A 403 25.26 12.39 14.76
C TRP A 403 24.93 13.73 15.41
N ARG A 404 25.50 14.82 14.90
CA ARG A 404 24.95 16.17 15.10
C ARG A 404 23.94 16.43 13.98
N PRO A 405 22.76 17.02 14.32
CA PRO A 405 21.71 17.34 13.37
C PRO A 405 22.13 18.39 12.33
#